data_ed19c1cbbf2327a48ae8087b7edba39b
#
_entry.id   ed19c1cbbf2327a48ae8087b7edba39b
#
_cell.length_a   1.000
_cell.length_b   1.000
_cell.length_c   1.000
_cell.angle_alpha   90.00
_cell.angle_beta   90.00
_cell.angle_gamma   90.00
#
_symmetry.space_group_name_H-M   'P 1'
#
loop_
_entity.id
_entity.type
_entity.pdbx_description
1 polymer ?
#
loop_
_entity_poly.entity_id
_entity_poly.type
_entity_poly.pdbx_seq_one_letter_code
_entity_poly.pdbx_strand_id
1 'polypeptide(L)'
;SGLAALFLPNALFGIFSLFIACLLTGLAFMLMNTVTQRLTGDVCRPGDRQTAFTALSLVTASSNLATPVAAGYVIEHFSFSAFYIWCLIAPVILATILSLPFMRGLLVKRDRMRAKKTEGEKSTSSSLDFFRDPPMRAVLLASVVISVAWEVGNLLIPVYANEAGLAPSEIGWVLGSFACATFVVRLLMPMLLKVLEEWHLIAMTLLVSAVAFALFPFFHTLFPLMCAAFLLGLGLGASLPNMMSLVYRFAPGNRIGEAIGFRLMLINSGKSAFPVIAGAIGSVIGAGASLFGLAVFTGGGFLFAVYSAGAVFSRMKELDGE
;
A
#
# COMPACT_ATOMS: atom_id res chain seq x y z
N SER A 1 10.52 -15.15 -12.98
CA SER A 1 10.86 -14.54 -11.68
C SER A 1 10.67 -15.51 -10.52
N GLY A 2 9.55 -16.23 -10.41
CA GLY A 2 9.31 -17.21 -9.34
C GLY A 2 10.33 -18.38 -9.34
N LEU A 3 10.72 -18.89 -10.51
CA LEU A 3 11.77 -19.91 -10.63
C LEU A 3 13.14 -19.40 -10.14
N ALA A 4 13.47 -18.14 -10.44
CA ALA A 4 14.70 -17.53 -9.95
C ALA A 4 14.70 -17.39 -8.41
N ALA A 5 13.55 -17.06 -7.80
CA ALA A 5 13.41 -16.98 -6.35
C ALA A 5 13.59 -18.32 -5.63
N LEU A 6 13.33 -19.47 -6.29
CA LEU A 6 13.53 -20.81 -5.75
C LEU A 6 15.00 -21.25 -5.71
N PHE A 7 15.73 -20.97 -6.78
CA PHE A 7 17.09 -21.47 -6.94
C PHE A 7 18.16 -20.56 -6.34
N LEU A 8 17.87 -19.26 -6.25
CA LEU A 8 18.83 -18.28 -5.80
C LEU A 8 19.22 -18.34 -4.31
N PRO A 9 18.30 -18.61 -3.34
CA PRO A 9 18.69 -18.68 -1.93
C PRO A 9 19.65 -19.83 -1.58
N ASN A 10 19.61 -20.90 -2.37
CA ASN A 10 20.47 -22.08 -2.19
C ASN A 10 21.72 -22.06 -3.11
N ALA A 11 21.87 -21.00 -3.92
CA ALA A 11 22.98 -20.90 -4.84
C ALA A 11 24.21 -20.23 -4.17
N LEU A 12 25.37 -20.52 -4.69
CA LEU A 12 26.71 -20.14 -4.28
C LEU A 12 27.01 -18.67 -3.96
N PHE A 13 26.06 -17.77 -4.10
CA PHE A 13 26.26 -16.30 -4.06
C PHE A 13 25.61 -15.57 -2.85
N GLY A 14 25.04 -16.27 -1.86
CA GLY A 14 24.56 -15.67 -0.60
C GLY A 14 23.65 -14.44 -0.77
N ILE A 15 24.01 -13.31 -0.14
CA ILE A 15 23.23 -12.06 -0.13
C ILE A 15 22.95 -11.50 -1.54
N PHE A 16 23.88 -11.67 -2.49
CA PHE A 16 23.72 -11.18 -3.86
C PHE A 16 22.58 -11.90 -4.60
N SER A 17 22.40 -13.19 -4.35
CA SER A 17 21.30 -13.97 -4.93
C SER A 17 19.93 -13.52 -4.41
N LEU A 18 19.84 -13.18 -3.13
CA LEU A 18 18.62 -12.59 -2.54
C LEU A 18 18.28 -11.26 -3.17
N PHE A 19 19.30 -10.41 -3.41
CA PHE A 19 19.08 -9.11 -4.05
C PHE A 19 18.50 -9.25 -5.46
N ILE A 20 19.05 -10.17 -6.27
CA ILE A 20 18.52 -10.46 -7.62
C ILE A 20 17.08 -11.03 -7.53
N ALA A 21 16.82 -11.94 -6.60
CA ALA A 21 15.49 -12.51 -6.40
C ALA A 21 14.47 -11.43 -6.04
N CYS A 22 14.79 -10.53 -5.12
CA CYS A 22 13.94 -9.39 -4.75
C CYS A 22 13.68 -8.47 -5.94
N LEU A 23 14.70 -8.15 -6.72
CA LEU A 23 14.57 -7.29 -7.90
C LEU A 23 13.65 -7.92 -8.95
N LEU A 24 13.82 -9.20 -9.27
CA LEU A 24 13.00 -9.93 -10.23
C LEU A 24 11.55 -10.06 -9.74
N THR A 25 11.35 -10.33 -8.45
CA THR A 25 10.03 -10.45 -7.85
C THR A 25 9.31 -9.10 -7.83
N GLY A 26 10.02 -8.02 -7.47
CA GLY A 26 9.49 -6.66 -7.51
C GLY A 26 9.08 -6.23 -8.91
N LEU A 27 9.91 -6.51 -9.93
CA LEU A 27 9.59 -6.23 -11.33
C LEU A 27 8.33 -6.99 -11.79
N ALA A 28 8.25 -8.28 -11.46
CA ALA A 28 7.08 -9.11 -11.78
C ALA A 28 5.81 -8.58 -11.11
N PHE A 29 5.89 -8.19 -9.83
CA PHE A 29 4.77 -7.60 -9.09
C PHE A 29 4.29 -6.30 -9.72
N MET A 30 5.20 -5.39 -10.08
CA MET A 30 4.88 -4.12 -10.74
C MET A 30 4.20 -4.35 -12.10
N LEU A 31 4.71 -5.27 -12.92
CA LEU A 31 4.12 -5.61 -14.20
C LEU A 31 2.72 -6.20 -14.03
N MET A 32 2.55 -7.17 -13.13
CA MET A 32 1.24 -7.78 -12.85
C MET A 32 0.23 -6.76 -12.36
N ASN A 33 0.61 -5.92 -11.41
CA ASN A 33 -0.28 -4.89 -10.86
C ASN A 33 -0.72 -3.88 -11.93
N THR A 34 0.23 -3.41 -12.74
CA THR A 34 -0.06 -2.48 -13.85
C THR A 34 -0.97 -3.10 -14.90
N VAL A 35 -0.69 -4.34 -15.29
CA VAL A 35 -1.51 -5.06 -16.29
C VAL A 35 -2.92 -5.32 -15.75
N THR A 36 -3.04 -5.76 -14.50
CA THR A 36 -4.34 -6.03 -13.87
C THR A 36 -5.20 -4.78 -13.77
N GLN A 37 -4.64 -3.67 -13.31
CA GLN A 37 -5.35 -2.39 -13.24
C GLN A 37 -5.80 -1.90 -14.63
N ARG A 38 -4.93 -1.99 -15.62
CA ARG A 38 -5.26 -1.63 -17.01
C ARG A 38 -6.34 -2.53 -17.58
N LEU A 39 -6.22 -3.84 -17.39
CA LEU A 39 -7.23 -4.81 -17.84
C LEU A 39 -8.60 -4.52 -17.25
N THR A 40 -8.66 -4.29 -15.93
CA THR A 40 -9.89 -3.94 -15.24
C THR A 40 -10.53 -2.66 -15.81
N GLY A 41 -9.73 -1.61 -16.01
CA GLY A 41 -10.22 -0.34 -16.56
C GLY A 41 -10.69 -0.42 -18.01
N ASP A 42 -10.07 -1.29 -18.80
CA ASP A 42 -10.36 -1.41 -20.25
C ASP A 42 -11.50 -2.39 -20.57
N VAL A 43 -11.67 -3.46 -19.78
CA VAL A 43 -12.69 -4.51 -20.02
C VAL A 43 -14.07 -4.05 -19.54
N CYS A 44 -14.12 -3.24 -18.49
CA CYS A 44 -15.39 -2.81 -17.90
C CYS A 44 -16.02 -1.65 -18.66
N ARG A 45 -17.37 -1.67 -18.76
CA ARG A 45 -18.14 -0.54 -19.28
C ARG A 45 -17.93 0.68 -18.39
N PRO A 46 -18.03 1.91 -18.91
CA PRO A 46 -17.81 3.13 -18.12
C PRO A 46 -18.60 3.20 -16.80
N GLY A 47 -19.85 2.70 -16.79
CA GLY A 47 -20.71 2.65 -15.61
C GLY A 47 -20.31 1.58 -14.57
N ASP A 48 -19.63 0.50 -14.99
CA ASP A 48 -19.29 -0.64 -14.11
C ASP A 48 -17.87 -0.59 -13.58
N ARG A 49 -17.08 0.39 -14.00
CA ARG A 49 -15.65 0.52 -13.62
C ARG A 49 -15.45 0.62 -12.12
N GLN A 50 -16.27 1.41 -11.44
CA GLN A 50 -16.18 1.57 -9.99
C GLN A 50 -16.42 0.24 -9.27
N THR A 51 -17.44 -0.50 -9.66
CA THR A 51 -17.75 -1.83 -9.11
C THR A 51 -16.60 -2.82 -9.34
N ALA A 52 -16.01 -2.81 -10.54
CA ALA A 52 -14.89 -3.69 -10.87
C ALA A 52 -13.62 -3.36 -10.07
N PHE A 53 -13.28 -2.08 -9.90
CA PHE A 53 -12.15 -1.67 -9.05
C PHE A 53 -12.41 -1.97 -7.57
N THR A 54 -13.66 -1.84 -7.11
CA THR A 54 -14.06 -2.23 -5.75
C THR A 54 -13.88 -3.74 -5.55
N ALA A 55 -14.34 -4.55 -6.49
CA ALA A 55 -14.14 -6.00 -6.46
C ALA A 55 -12.66 -6.40 -6.45
N LEU A 56 -11.83 -5.75 -7.29
CA LEU A 56 -10.38 -5.95 -7.31
C LEU A 56 -9.73 -5.57 -5.96
N SER A 57 -10.18 -4.48 -5.35
CA SER A 57 -9.72 -4.04 -4.03
C SER A 57 -10.09 -5.04 -2.93
N LEU A 58 -11.30 -5.62 -2.98
CA LEU A 58 -11.74 -6.65 -2.04
C LEU A 58 -10.92 -7.93 -2.18
N VAL A 59 -10.69 -8.39 -3.41
CA VAL A 59 -9.82 -9.56 -3.68
C VAL A 59 -8.41 -9.33 -3.14
N THR A 60 -7.84 -8.15 -3.37
CA THR A 60 -6.51 -7.79 -2.85
C THR A 60 -6.51 -7.76 -1.31
N ALA A 61 -7.54 -7.19 -0.69
CA ALA A 61 -7.66 -7.15 0.76
C ALA A 61 -7.82 -8.54 1.37
N SER A 62 -8.62 -9.42 0.75
CA SER A 62 -8.77 -10.82 1.19
C SER A 62 -7.47 -11.60 1.06
N SER A 63 -6.71 -11.38 -0.01
CA SER A 63 -5.38 -11.98 -0.20
C SER A 63 -4.39 -11.50 0.87
N ASN A 64 -4.37 -10.20 1.16
CA ASN A 64 -3.52 -9.63 2.20
C ASN A 64 -3.87 -10.13 3.60
N LEU A 65 -5.11 -10.53 3.84
CA LEU A 65 -5.54 -11.15 5.10
C LEU A 65 -5.06 -12.60 5.20
N ALA A 66 -5.28 -13.40 4.17
CA ALA A 66 -5.02 -14.85 4.19
C ALA A 66 -3.52 -15.18 4.04
N THR A 67 -2.79 -14.40 3.22
CA THR A 67 -1.40 -14.73 2.85
C THR A 67 -0.42 -14.74 4.02
N PRO A 68 -0.39 -13.76 4.95
CA PRO A 68 0.56 -13.78 6.06
C PRO A 68 0.35 -14.94 7.01
N VAL A 69 -0.91 -15.27 7.31
CA VAL A 69 -1.28 -16.39 8.18
C VAL A 69 -0.85 -17.71 7.55
N ALA A 70 -1.17 -17.91 6.28
CA ALA A 70 -0.79 -19.12 5.54
C ALA A 70 0.75 -19.23 5.40
N ALA A 71 1.42 -18.10 5.12
CA ALA A 71 2.88 -18.06 5.02
C ALA A 71 3.55 -18.45 6.34
N GLY A 72 3.11 -17.86 7.46
CA GLY A 72 3.65 -18.17 8.77
C GLY A 72 3.50 -19.65 9.12
N TYR A 73 2.31 -20.22 8.87
CA TYR A 73 2.05 -21.65 9.13
C TYR A 73 2.93 -22.57 8.27
N VAL A 74 3.08 -22.28 6.98
CA VAL A 74 3.91 -23.09 6.07
C VAL A 74 5.38 -23.03 6.45
N ILE A 75 5.90 -21.85 6.81
CA ILE A 75 7.30 -21.68 7.21
C ILE A 75 7.59 -22.44 8.50
N GLU A 76 6.70 -22.38 9.49
CA GLU A 76 6.89 -23.05 10.78
C GLU A 76 6.84 -24.58 10.68
N HIS A 77 5.88 -25.14 9.93
CA HIS A 77 5.64 -26.60 9.91
C HIS A 77 6.40 -27.34 8.83
N PHE A 78 6.84 -26.65 7.78
CA PHE A 78 7.53 -27.30 6.68
C PHE A 78 8.96 -26.77 6.47
N SER A 79 9.14 -25.62 5.87
CA SER A 79 10.41 -24.91 5.73
C SER A 79 10.24 -23.64 4.87
N PHE A 80 11.24 -22.76 4.87
CA PHE A 80 11.30 -21.65 3.91
C PHE A 80 11.30 -22.12 2.44
N SER A 81 11.97 -23.23 2.14
CA SER A 81 12.00 -23.79 0.77
C SER A 81 10.62 -24.25 0.32
N ALA A 82 9.83 -24.89 1.20
CA ALA A 82 8.47 -25.29 0.91
C ALA A 82 7.56 -24.07 0.65
N PHE A 83 7.75 -23.00 1.39
CA PHE A 83 7.04 -21.74 1.17
C PHE A 83 7.32 -21.15 -0.22
N TYR A 84 8.58 -21.14 -0.67
CA TYR A 84 8.92 -20.67 -2.02
C TYR A 84 8.31 -21.55 -3.12
N ILE A 85 8.27 -22.86 -2.93
CA ILE A 85 7.60 -23.79 -3.87
C ILE A 85 6.11 -23.47 -3.94
N TRP A 86 5.49 -23.22 -2.79
CA TRP A 86 4.06 -22.88 -2.73
C TRP A 86 3.75 -21.55 -3.44
N CYS A 87 4.60 -20.55 -3.28
CA CYS A 87 4.50 -19.26 -3.98
C CYS A 87 4.63 -19.39 -5.52
N LEU A 88 5.25 -20.48 -6.04
CA LEU A 88 5.32 -20.73 -7.47
C LEU A 88 4.03 -21.31 -8.07
N ILE A 89 3.24 -22.01 -7.28
CA ILE A 89 2.03 -22.69 -7.76
C ILE A 89 1.05 -21.68 -8.36
N ALA A 90 0.79 -20.57 -7.67
CA ALA A 90 -0.15 -19.56 -8.11
C ALA A 90 0.22 -18.87 -9.45
N PRO A 91 1.46 -18.38 -9.67
CA PRO A 91 1.89 -17.85 -10.96
C PRO A 91 1.88 -18.87 -12.09
N VAL A 92 2.22 -20.15 -11.81
CA VAL A 92 2.20 -21.22 -12.81
C VAL A 92 0.77 -21.52 -13.23
N ILE A 93 -0.16 -21.66 -12.29
CA ILE A 93 -1.58 -21.85 -12.59
C ILE A 93 -2.10 -20.66 -13.42
N LEU A 94 -1.80 -19.43 -13.00
CA LEU A 94 -2.24 -18.24 -13.72
C LEU A 94 -1.66 -18.17 -15.14
N ALA A 95 -0.37 -18.47 -15.31
CA ALA A 95 0.27 -18.52 -16.63
C ALA A 95 -0.38 -19.58 -17.54
N THR A 96 -0.73 -20.73 -16.97
CA THR A 96 -1.42 -21.80 -17.67
C THR A 96 -2.82 -21.36 -18.11
N ILE A 97 -3.60 -20.76 -17.22
CA ILE A 97 -4.94 -20.22 -17.53
C ILE A 97 -4.88 -19.14 -18.62
N LEU A 98 -3.92 -18.20 -18.52
CA LEU A 98 -3.76 -17.14 -19.51
C LEU A 98 -3.25 -17.64 -20.87
N SER A 99 -2.59 -18.80 -20.91
CA SER A 99 -2.13 -19.43 -22.16
C SER A 99 -3.27 -20.12 -22.94
N LEU A 100 -4.41 -20.35 -22.30
CA LEU A 100 -5.56 -20.97 -22.95
C LEU A 100 -6.07 -20.13 -24.13
N PRO A 101 -6.42 -20.74 -25.28
CA PRO A 101 -6.81 -20.04 -26.51
C PRO A 101 -8.05 -19.15 -26.33
N PHE A 102 -8.95 -19.49 -25.39
CA PHE A 102 -10.11 -18.70 -25.05
C PHE A 102 -9.72 -17.30 -24.49
N MET A 103 -8.73 -17.22 -23.60
CA MET A 103 -8.23 -15.96 -23.03
C MET A 103 -7.48 -15.11 -24.06
N ARG A 104 -6.72 -15.77 -24.97
CA ARG A 104 -6.05 -15.07 -26.08
C ARG A 104 -7.05 -14.39 -27.03
N GLY A 105 -8.18 -15.02 -27.31
CA GLY A 105 -9.25 -14.45 -28.13
C GLY A 105 -9.87 -13.18 -27.53
N LEU A 106 -10.04 -13.14 -26.21
CA LEU A 106 -10.51 -11.95 -25.47
C LEU A 106 -9.50 -10.80 -25.50
N LEU A 107 -8.21 -11.10 -25.42
CA LEU A 107 -7.13 -10.11 -25.43
C LEU A 107 -6.93 -9.48 -26.83
N VAL A 108 -6.97 -10.28 -27.89
CA VAL A 108 -6.75 -9.82 -29.27
C VAL A 108 -7.90 -8.95 -29.81
N LYS A 109 -9.14 -9.25 -29.44
CA LYS A 109 -10.32 -8.45 -29.83
C LYS A 109 -10.25 -7.00 -29.33
N ARG A 110 -9.46 -6.75 -28.31
CA ARG A 110 -9.30 -5.49 -27.61
C ARG A 110 -8.29 -4.53 -28.25
N ASP A 111 -7.19 -5.03 -28.81
CA ASP A 111 -6.15 -4.17 -29.39
C ASP A 111 -6.67 -3.34 -30.59
N ARG A 112 -7.69 -3.84 -31.30
CA ARG A 112 -8.35 -3.11 -32.38
C ARG A 112 -9.19 -1.91 -31.92
N MET A 113 -9.69 -1.88 -30.67
CA MET A 113 -10.47 -0.76 -30.14
C MET A 113 -9.60 0.37 -29.54
N ARG A 114 -8.32 0.10 -29.27
CA ARG A 114 -7.42 1.01 -28.57
C ARG A 114 -6.74 2.04 -29.49
N ALA A 115 -6.59 1.77 -30.77
CA ALA A 115 -5.89 2.65 -31.73
C ALA A 115 -6.56 4.04 -31.93
N LYS A 116 -7.71 4.29 -31.31
CA LYS A 116 -8.55 5.49 -31.57
C LYS A 116 -8.57 6.54 -30.45
N LYS A 117 -7.78 6.41 -29.36
CA LYS A 117 -7.95 7.31 -28.20
C LYS A 117 -6.64 7.68 -27.47
N THR A 118 -5.67 8.25 -28.15
CA THR A 118 -4.52 8.83 -27.47
C THR A 118 -4.05 10.12 -28.19
N GLU A 119 -4.76 11.19 -27.99
CA GLU A 119 -4.23 12.55 -28.12
C GLU A 119 -4.69 13.33 -26.90
N GLY A 120 -3.83 13.36 -25.88
CA GLY A 120 -4.00 14.21 -24.69
C GLY A 120 -3.01 15.38 -24.82
N GLU A 121 -3.54 16.58 -24.78
CA GLU A 121 -2.78 17.83 -24.82
C GLU A 121 -1.67 17.82 -23.74
N LYS A 122 -0.44 18.09 -24.17
CA LYS A 122 0.70 18.32 -23.28
C LYS A 122 0.50 19.68 -22.59
N SER A 123 0.22 19.66 -21.29
CA SER A 123 0.28 20.86 -20.45
C SER A 123 1.74 21.33 -20.35
N THR A 124 1.99 22.62 -20.61
CA THR A 124 3.31 23.26 -20.53
C THR A 124 3.69 23.75 -19.14
N SER A 125 2.83 23.55 -18.13
CA SER A 125 3.08 23.97 -16.74
C SER A 125 3.81 22.88 -15.94
N SER A 126 4.67 23.30 -14.99
CA SER A 126 5.48 22.40 -14.19
C SER A 126 4.64 21.65 -13.16
N SER A 127 4.90 20.35 -12.96
CA SER A 127 4.27 19.54 -11.88
C SER A 127 4.62 20.06 -10.48
N LEU A 128 5.67 20.87 -10.34
CA LEU A 128 6.05 21.53 -9.08
C LEU A 128 5.03 22.59 -8.65
N ASP A 129 4.17 23.07 -9.54
CA ASP A 129 3.12 24.04 -9.20
C ASP A 129 2.13 23.48 -8.17
N PHE A 130 1.94 22.13 -8.13
CA PHE A 130 1.13 21.48 -7.10
C PHE A 130 1.68 21.65 -5.68
N PHE A 131 2.99 21.91 -5.50
CA PHE A 131 3.56 22.24 -4.20
C PHE A 131 3.34 23.70 -3.78
N ARG A 132 3.01 24.58 -4.72
CA ARG A 132 2.74 26.00 -4.42
C ARG A 132 1.33 26.20 -3.88
N ASP A 133 0.39 25.33 -4.23
CA ASP A 133 -0.96 25.34 -3.69
C ASP A 133 -0.98 24.70 -2.29
N PRO A 134 -1.29 25.46 -1.21
CA PRO A 134 -1.17 24.94 0.16
C PRO A 134 -2.07 23.72 0.43
N PRO A 135 -3.36 23.65 0.01
CA PRO A 135 -4.18 22.46 0.20
C PRO A 135 -3.66 21.23 -0.53
N MET A 136 -3.25 21.38 -1.79
CA MET A 136 -2.69 20.28 -2.58
C MET A 136 -1.38 19.78 -1.96
N ARG A 137 -0.50 20.69 -1.52
CA ARG A 137 0.73 20.33 -0.82
C ARG A 137 0.46 19.52 0.45
N ALA A 138 -0.56 19.91 1.23
CA ALA A 138 -0.94 19.19 2.44
C ALA A 138 -1.35 17.75 2.12
N VAL A 139 -2.18 17.53 1.10
CA VAL A 139 -2.61 16.20 0.65
C VAL A 139 -1.44 15.38 0.13
N LEU A 140 -0.52 15.97 -0.65
CA LEU A 140 0.65 15.28 -1.19
C LEU A 140 1.58 14.82 -0.05
N LEU A 141 1.91 15.70 0.89
CA LEU A 141 2.80 15.37 2.02
C LEU A 141 2.15 14.35 2.95
N ALA A 142 0.88 14.49 3.32
CA ALA A 142 0.16 13.50 4.10
C ALA A 142 0.12 12.13 3.39
N SER A 143 -0.04 12.11 2.05
CA SER A 143 0.04 10.88 1.26
C SER A 143 1.39 10.18 1.38
N VAL A 144 2.49 10.94 1.38
CA VAL A 144 3.85 10.37 1.55
C VAL A 144 4.00 9.80 2.96
N VAL A 145 3.65 10.56 4.00
CA VAL A 145 3.76 10.10 5.40
C VAL A 145 3.00 8.80 5.62
N ILE A 146 1.75 8.73 5.18
CA ILE A 146 0.91 7.53 5.32
C ILE A 146 1.49 6.36 4.53
N SER A 147 1.97 6.60 3.31
CA SER A 147 2.52 5.53 2.47
C SER A 147 3.84 4.99 3.01
N VAL A 148 4.68 5.84 3.58
CA VAL A 148 5.91 5.46 4.28
C VAL A 148 5.57 4.67 5.54
N ALA A 149 4.60 5.14 6.35
CA ALA A 149 4.14 4.44 7.54
C ALA A 149 3.62 3.02 7.22
N TRP A 150 2.88 2.88 6.12
CA TRP A 150 2.42 1.59 5.62
C TRP A 150 3.57 0.66 5.25
N GLU A 151 4.52 1.13 4.45
CA GLU A 151 5.60 0.30 3.90
C GLU A 151 6.62 -0.07 4.99
N VAL A 152 7.08 0.92 5.75
CA VAL A 152 8.05 0.71 6.84
C VAL A 152 7.42 -0.09 7.98
N GLY A 153 6.14 0.13 8.29
CA GLY A 153 5.40 -0.67 9.27
C GLY A 153 5.35 -2.15 8.89
N ASN A 154 4.99 -2.46 7.64
CA ASN A 154 4.99 -3.84 7.15
C ASN A 154 6.37 -4.51 7.16
N LEU A 155 7.44 -3.73 7.05
CA LEU A 155 8.82 -4.24 7.18
C LEU A 155 9.21 -4.46 8.65
N LEU A 156 8.98 -3.49 9.52
CA LEU A 156 9.48 -3.50 10.89
C LEU A 156 8.67 -4.38 11.84
N ILE A 157 7.35 -4.52 11.64
CA ILE A 157 6.50 -5.32 12.52
C ILE A 157 6.94 -6.80 12.57
N PRO A 158 7.18 -7.50 11.45
CA PRO A 158 7.69 -8.86 11.47
C PRO A 158 9.08 -8.96 12.11
N VAL A 159 9.97 -8.01 11.85
CA VAL A 159 11.32 -7.97 12.43
C VAL A 159 11.23 -7.83 13.94
N TYR A 160 10.43 -6.88 14.43
CA TYR A 160 10.20 -6.68 15.86
C TYR A 160 9.57 -7.91 16.54
N ALA A 161 8.55 -8.50 15.93
CA ALA A 161 7.89 -9.69 16.45
C ALA A 161 8.85 -10.88 16.54
N ASN A 162 9.77 -11.03 15.56
CA ASN A 162 10.83 -12.03 15.60
C ASN A 162 11.87 -11.73 16.69
N GLU A 163 12.27 -10.48 16.90
CA GLU A 163 13.15 -10.06 18.01
C GLU A 163 12.49 -10.32 19.37
N ALA A 164 11.15 -10.18 19.46
CA ALA A 164 10.38 -10.53 20.66
C ALA A 164 10.24 -12.04 20.90
N GLY A 165 10.74 -12.90 19.99
CA GLY A 165 10.77 -14.35 20.14
C GLY A 165 9.49 -15.05 19.66
N LEU A 166 8.63 -14.39 18.88
CA LEU A 166 7.41 -15.01 18.34
C LEU A 166 7.77 -16.02 17.23
N ALA A 167 7.02 -17.12 17.20
CA ALA A 167 7.08 -18.10 16.12
C ALA A 167 6.58 -17.52 14.79
N PRO A 168 7.02 -18.03 13.63
CA PRO A 168 6.59 -17.55 12.31
C PRO A 168 5.07 -17.54 12.11
N SER A 169 4.34 -18.50 12.65
CA SER A 169 2.88 -18.54 12.64
C SER A 169 2.27 -17.40 13.45
N GLU A 170 2.83 -17.09 14.61
CA GLU A 170 2.40 -16.00 15.47
C GLU A 170 2.62 -14.64 14.79
N ILE A 171 3.76 -14.45 14.11
CA ILE A 171 4.02 -13.27 13.26
C ILE A 171 2.96 -13.17 12.16
N GLY A 172 2.60 -14.31 11.55
CA GLY A 172 1.51 -14.39 10.58
C GLY A 172 0.17 -13.90 11.15
N TRP A 173 -0.17 -14.26 12.40
CA TRP A 173 -1.38 -13.77 13.07
C TRP A 173 -1.35 -12.27 13.36
N VAL A 174 -0.21 -11.72 13.74
CA VAL A 174 -0.04 -10.26 13.94
C VAL A 174 -0.32 -9.51 12.62
N LEU A 175 0.29 -9.95 11.51
CA LEU A 175 0.06 -9.35 10.18
C LEU A 175 -1.37 -9.59 9.68
N GLY A 176 -1.94 -10.78 9.96
CA GLY A 176 -3.33 -11.10 9.65
C GLY A 176 -4.31 -10.18 10.39
N SER A 177 -4.04 -9.86 11.64
CA SER A 177 -4.84 -8.93 12.45
C SER A 177 -4.81 -7.51 11.88
N PHE A 178 -3.65 -7.01 11.45
CA PHE A 178 -3.51 -5.76 10.70
C PHE A 178 -4.36 -5.75 9.41
N ALA A 179 -4.26 -6.82 8.62
CA ALA A 179 -5.00 -6.94 7.37
C ALA A 179 -6.52 -7.06 7.60
N CYS A 180 -6.95 -7.77 8.65
CA CYS A 180 -8.35 -7.85 9.08
C CYS A 180 -8.91 -6.47 9.42
N ALA A 181 -8.19 -5.69 10.22
CA ALA A 181 -8.58 -4.32 10.57
C ALA A 181 -8.68 -3.42 9.35
N THR A 182 -7.72 -3.54 8.43
CA THR A 182 -7.74 -2.81 7.14
C THR A 182 -8.98 -3.16 6.31
N PHE A 183 -9.38 -4.43 6.30
CA PHE A 183 -10.60 -4.86 5.62
C PHE A 183 -11.85 -4.28 6.29
N VAL A 184 -11.93 -4.40 7.62
CA VAL A 184 -13.05 -3.89 8.42
C VAL A 184 -13.26 -2.39 8.23
N VAL A 185 -12.19 -1.58 8.33
CA VAL A 185 -12.33 -0.13 8.18
C VAL A 185 -12.76 0.28 6.78
N ARG A 186 -12.30 -0.43 5.73
CA ARG A 186 -12.75 -0.18 4.36
C ARG A 186 -14.23 -0.48 4.16
N LEU A 187 -14.74 -1.51 4.83
CA LEU A 187 -16.16 -1.83 4.82
C LEU A 187 -17.00 -0.75 5.52
N LEU A 188 -16.44 -0.14 6.58
CA LEU A 188 -17.09 0.93 7.35
C LEU A 188 -16.92 2.32 6.71
N MET A 189 -16.06 2.48 5.70
CA MET A 189 -15.78 3.79 5.06
C MET A 189 -17.03 4.55 4.63
N PRO A 190 -18.04 3.94 3.97
CA PRO A 190 -19.23 4.68 3.55
C PRO A 190 -20.03 5.26 4.72
N MET A 191 -19.93 4.63 5.90
CA MET A 191 -20.57 5.13 7.13
C MET A 191 -19.76 6.25 7.77
N LEU A 192 -18.43 6.12 7.80
CA LEU A 192 -17.53 7.12 8.35
C LEU A 192 -17.57 8.44 7.59
N LEU A 193 -17.65 8.38 6.25
CA LEU A 193 -17.74 9.56 5.37
C LEU A 193 -19.09 10.30 5.48
N LYS A 194 -20.12 9.70 6.09
CA LYS A 194 -21.38 10.41 6.39
C LYS A 194 -21.27 11.32 7.62
N VAL A 195 -20.31 11.05 8.50
CA VAL A 195 -20.17 11.72 9.80
C VAL A 195 -18.93 12.61 9.84
N LEU A 196 -17.87 12.21 9.14
CA LEU A 196 -16.56 12.86 9.17
C LEU A 196 -16.16 13.30 7.76
N GLU A 197 -15.61 14.49 7.64
CA GLU A 197 -15.00 14.96 6.41
C GLU A 197 -13.70 14.19 6.10
N GLU A 198 -13.36 14.12 4.82
CA GLU A 198 -12.21 13.36 4.32
C GLU A 198 -10.89 13.74 5.00
N TRP A 199 -10.69 15.04 5.29
CA TRP A 199 -9.46 15.53 5.95
C TRP A 199 -9.39 15.16 7.43
N HIS A 200 -10.51 15.16 8.14
CA HIS A 200 -10.55 14.68 9.53
C HIS A 200 -10.18 13.19 9.61
N LEU A 201 -10.66 12.37 8.67
CA LEU A 201 -10.29 10.95 8.60
C LEU A 201 -8.79 10.76 8.36
N ILE A 202 -8.16 11.62 7.56
CA ILE A 202 -6.71 11.60 7.34
C ILE A 202 -5.94 11.97 8.61
N ALA A 203 -6.35 13.00 9.31
CA ALA A 203 -5.76 13.37 10.59
C ALA A 203 -5.90 12.25 11.62
N MET A 204 -7.09 11.65 11.73
CA MET A 204 -7.32 10.49 12.61
C MET A 204 -6.46 9.28 12.21
N THR A 205 -6.30 9.01 10.92
CA THR A 205 -5.39 7.97 10.41
C THR A 205 -3.97 8.14 10.96
N LEU A 206 -3.44 9.36 10.86
CA LEU A 206 -2.08 9.68 11.32
C LEU A 206 -1.96 9.58 12.84
N LEU A 207 -2.95 10.05 13.59
CA LEU A 207 -2.98 9.96 15.05
C LEU A 207 -3.04 8.50 15.52
N VAL A 208 -3.99 7.73 15.01
CA VAL A 208 -4.17 6.32 15.39
C VAL A 208 -2.92 5.51 15.04
N SER A 209 -2.31 5.78 13.87
CA SER A 209 -1.06 5.13 13.48
C SER A 209 0.11 5.51 14.39
N ALA A 210 0.21 6.78 14.79
CA ALA A 210 1.24 7.23 15.72
C ALA A 210 1.11 6.53 17.09
N VAL A 211 -0.10 6.46 17.62
CA VAL A 211 -0.39 5.76 18.88
C VAL A 211 -0.08 4.27 18.75
N ALA A 212 -0.53 3.63 17.66
CA ALA A 212 -0.28 2.22 17.43
C ALA A 212 1.23 1.91 17.37
N PHE A 213 2.01 2.66 16.58
CA PHE A 213 3.47 2.49 16.51
C PHE A 213 4.17 2.76 17.83
N ALA A 214 3.70 3.72 18.63
CA ALA A 214 4.25 4.00 19.95
C ALA A 214 3.99 2.85 20.95
N LEU A 215 2.90 2.10 20.78
CA LEU A 215 2.54 0.98 21.67
C LEU A 215 3.36 -0.29 21.39
N PHE A 216 3.81 -0.52 20.12
CA PHE A 216 4.53 -1.74 19.76
C PHE A 216 5.70 -2.08 20.69
N PRO A 217 6.63 -1.15 21.02
CA PRO A 217 7.81 -1.46 21.83
C PRO A 217 7.51 -1.91 23.27
N PHE A 218 6.29 -1.69 23.76
CA PHE A 218 5.88 -2.12 25.10
C PHE A 218 5.31 -3.53 25.15
N PHE A 219 5.05 -4.13 24.00
CA PHE A 219 4.40 -5.44 23.90
C PHE A 219 5.36 -6.50 23.34
N HIS A 220 5.47 -7.65 24.05
CA HIS A 220 6.38 -8.74 23.67
C HIS A 220 5.65 -10.08 23.54
N THR A 221 4.31 -10.07 23.68
CA THR A 221 3.48 -11.28 23.57
C THR A 221 2.48 -11.15 22.43
N LEU A 222 2.03 -12.29 21.91
CA LEU A 222 1.19 -12.38 20.72
C LEU A 222 -0.05 -11.47 20.79
N PHE A 223 -0.88 -11.63 21.83
CA PHE A 223 -2.18 -10.95 21.88
C PHE A 223 -2.10 -9.42 21.91
N PRO A 224 -1.26 -8.76 22.73
CA PRO A 224 -1.08 -7.32 22.69
C PRO A 224 -0.52 -6.81 21.35
N LEU A 225 0.39 -7.58 20.73
CA LEU A 225 0.91 -7.22 19.40
C LEU A 225 -0.18 -7.31 18.32
N MET A 226 -1.06 -8.30 18.38
CA MET A 226 -2.23 -8.37 17.51
C MET A 226 -3.17 -7.18 17.72
N CYS A 227 -3.41 -6.75 18.96
CA CYS A 227 -4.22 -5.57 19.25
C CYS A 227 -3.58 -4.27 18.69
N ALA A 228 -2.28 -4.10 18.87
CA ALA A 228 -1.55 -2.95 18.31
C ALA A 228 -1.56 -2.96 16.77
N ALA A 229 -1.36 -4.12 16.14
CA ALA A 229 -1.44 -4.29 14.71
C ALA A 229 -2.87 -4.05 14.17
N PHE A 230 -3.88 -4.50 14.89
CA PHE A 230 -5.28 -4.23 14.55
C PHE A 230 -5.58 -2.72 14.60
N LEU A 231 -5.16 -2.03 15.66
CA LEU A 231 -5.29 -0.58 15.78
C LEU A 231 -4.61 0.15 14.63
N LEU A 232 -3.39 -0.27 14.27
CA LEU A 232 -2.64 0.28 13.13
C LEU A 232 -3.39 0.06 11.81
N GLY A 233 -3.95 -1.13 11.61
CA GLY A 233 -4.73 -1.48 10.43
C GLY A 233 -6.01 -0.63 10.29
N LEU A 234 -6.70 -0.33 11.40
CA LEU A 234 -7.83 0.60 11.40
C LEU A 234 -7.39 2.01 10.98
N GLY A 235 -6.27 2.49 11.49
CA GLY A 235 -5.73 3.78 11.10
C GLY A 235 -5.38 3.81 9.62
N LEU A 236 -4.39 3.06 9.19
CA LEU A 236 -3.84 3.12 7.84
C LEU A 236 -4.83 2.66 6.75
N GLY A 237 -5.74 1.72 7.07
CA GLY A 237 -6.67 1.15 6.11
C GLY A 237 -7.66 2.16 5.49
N ALA A 238 -8.00 3.21 6.23
CA ALA A 238 -8.93 4.25 5.82
C ALA A 238 -8.34 5.28 4.83
N SER A 239 -7.01 5.36 4.69
CA SER A 239 -6.32 6.49 4.08
C SER A 239 -6.42 6.57 2.55
N LEU A 240 -6.26 5.44 1.85
CA LEU A 240 -6.10 5.43 0.39
C LEU A 240 -7.27 6.04 -0.40
N PRO A 241 -8.56 5.68 -0.14
CA PRO A 241 -9.67 6.25 -0.89
C PRO A 241 -9.83 7.75 -0.63
N ASN A 242 -9.62 8.20 0.61
CA ASN A 242 -9.76 9.61 0.98
C ASN A 242 -8.69 10.49 0.34
N MET A 243 -7.45 10.01 0.28
CA MET A 243 -6.36 10.73 -0.39
C MET A 243 -6.63 10.90 -1.88
N MET A 244 -7.15 9.87 -2.55
CA MET A 244 -7.49 9.96 -3.97
C MET A 244 -8.63 10.94 -4.22
N SER A 245 -9.68 10.91 -3.38
CA SER A 245 -10.79 11.85 -3.47
C SER A 245 -10.31 13.31 -3.38
N LEU A 246 -9.48 13.64 -2.39
CA LEU A 246 -8.95 15.00 -2.22
C LEU A 246 -8.04 15.44 -3.38
N VAL A 247 -7.22 14.53 -3.94
CA VAL A 247 -6.43 14.85 -5.12
C VAL A 247 -7.33 15.20 -6.31
N TYR A 248 -8.41 14.43 -6.52
CA TYR A 248 -9.38 14.74 -7.58
C TYR A 248 -10.09 16.06 -7.35
N ARG A 249 -10.42 16.42 -6.10
CA ARG A 249 -11.12 17.68 -5.76
C ARG A 249 -10.23 18.91 -5.94
N PHE A 250 -8.95 18.82 -5.59
CA PHE A 250 -8.03 19.97 -5.60
C PHE A 250 -7.26 20.13 -6.92
N ALA A 251 -7.13 19.08 -7.71
CA ALA A 251 -6.45 19.17 -8.99
C ALA A 251 -7.30 19.93 -10.03
N PRO A 252 -6.70 20.85 -10.80
CA PRO A 252 -7.39 21.47 -11.94
C PRO A 252 -7.87 20.39 -12.92
N GLY A 253 -9.10 20.52 -13.44
CA GLY A 253 -9.75 19.47 -14.22
C GLY A 253 -8.96 18.96 -15.42
N ASN A 254 -8.19 19.84 -16.07
CA ASN A 254 -7.30 19.48 -17.19
C ASN A 254 -5.96 18.85 -16.77
N ARG A 255 -5.61 18.85 -15.46
CA ARG A 255 -4.32 18.37 -14.92
C ARG A 255 -4.44 17.25 -13.88
N ILE A 256 -5.63 16.65 -13.73
CA ILE A 256 -5.87 15.57 -12.75
C ILE A 256 -4.88 14.40 -12.95
N GLY A 257 -4.65 13.98 -14.19
CA GLY A 257 -3.70 12.90 -14.49
C GLY A 257 -2.26 13.22 -14.07
N GLU A 258 -1.84 14.48 -14.23
CA GLU A 258 -0.53 14.96 -13.81
C GLU A 258 -0.42 14.99 -12.28
N ALA A 259 -1.43 15.47 -11.56
CA ALA A 259 -1.46 15.48 -10.11
C ALA A 259 -1.37 14.07 -9.52
N ILE A 260 -2.10 13.11 -10.09
CA ILE A 260 -2.03 11.69 -9.69
C ILE A 260 -0.65 11.11 -9.97
N GLY A 261 -0.08 11.37 -11.15
CA GLY A 261 1.26 10.92 -11.52
C GLY A 261 2.33 11.48 -10.59
N PHE A 262 2.26 12.77 -10.27
CA PHE A 262 3.16 13.44 -9.36
C PHE A 262 3.05 12.90 -7.92
N ARG A 263 1.82 12.68 -7.43
CA ARG A 263 1.59 12.01 -6.13
C ARG A 263 2.21 10.61 -6.10
N LEU A 264 2.02 9.81 -7.15
CA LEU A 264 2.58 8.45 -7.24
C LEU A 264 4.11 8.48 -7.25
N MET A 265 4.72 9.44 -7.94
CA MET A 265 6.16 9.64 -7.93
C MET A 265 6.68 9.91 -6.51
N LEU A 266 6.07 10.83 -5.78
CA LEU A 266 6.44 11.15 -4.41
C LEU A 266 6.29 9.95 -3.47
N ILE A 267 5.16 9.25 -3.54
CA ILE A 267 4.89 8.06 -2.73
C ILE A 267 5.92 6.97 -3.01
N ASN A 268 6.20 6.67 -4.28
CA ASN A 268 7.15 5.61 -4.64
C ASN A 268 8.59 5.98 -4.27
N SER A 269 8.97 7.25 -4.37
CA SER A 269 10.26 7.73 -3.86
C SER A 269 10.39 7.53 -2.35
N GLY A 270 9.34 7.88 -1.59
CA GLY A 270 9.28 7.62 -0.16
C GLY A 270 9.37 6.13 0.17
N LYS A 271 8.54 5.31 -0.46
CA LYS A 271 8.53 3.84 -0.27
C LYS A 271 9.86 3.16 -0.60
N SER A 272 10.65 3.72 -1.50
CA SER A 272 11.98 3.18 -1.84
C SER A 272 13.06 3.66 -0.85
N ALA A 273 13.03 4.92 -0.45
CA ALA A 273 14.08 5.51 0.39
C ALA A 273 13.92 5.15 1.88
N PHE A 274 12.71 5.28 2.42
CA PHE A 274 12.49 5.13 3.87
C PHE A 274 12.73 3.73 4.43
N PRO A 275 12.40 2.60 3.77
CA PRO A 275 12.75 1.27 4.27
C PRO A 275 14.26 1.06 4.38
N VAL A 276 15.05 1.62 3.45
CA VAL A 276 16.53 1.55 3.52
C VAL A 276 17.04 2.31 4.74
N ILE A 277 16.52 3.51 4.96
CA ILE A 277 16.86 4.33 6.13
C ILE A 277 16.42 3.62 7.43
N ALA A 278 15.19 3.12 7.47
CA ALA A 278 14.65 2.41 8.63
C ALA A 278 15.42 1.11 8.93
N GLY A 279 15.82 0.37 7.89
CA GLY A 279 16.65 -0.83 8.04
C GLY A 279 18.05 -0.50 8.57
N ALA A 280 18.69 0.55 8.04
CA ALA A 280 20.00 1.02 8.51
C ALA A 280 19.94 1.50 9.97
N ILE A 281 18.92 2.24 10.33
CA ILE A 281 18.70 2.70 11.72
C ILE A 281 18.37 1.50 12.62
N GLY A 282 17.47 0.61 12.17
CA GLY A 282 17.05 -0.57 12.92
C GLY A 282 18.18 -1.54 13.23
N SER A 283 19.15 -1.66 12.32
CA SER A 283 20.34 -2.51 12.55
C SER A 283 21.25 -2.00 13.67
N VAL A 284 21.17 -0.70 14.01
CA VAL A 284 22.00 -0.05 15.05
C VAL A 284 21.24 0.04 16.38
N ILE A 285 19.98 0.44 16.35
CA ILE A 285 19.21 0.75 17.55
C ILE A 285 18.07 -0.23 17.85
N GLY A 286 17.87 -1.27 16.97
CA GLY A 286 16.82 -2.27 17.10
C GLY A 286 15.49 -1.86 16.48
N ALA A 287 14.66 -2.88 16.17
CA ALA A 287 13.37 -2.67 15.50
C ALA A 287 12.36 -1.91 16.38
N GLY A 288 12.39 -2.12 17.71
CA GLY A 288 11.51 -1.41 18.64
C GLY A 288 11.73 0.11 18.65
N ALA A 289 12.98 0.57 18.68
CA ALA A 289 13.31 1.98 18.61
C ALA A 289 12.95 2.58 17.24
N SER A 290 13.09 1.80 16.18
CA SER A 290 12.69 2.22 14.82
C SER A 290 11.17 2.37 14.68
N LEU A 291 10.38 1.50 15.32
CA LEU A 291 8.92 1.65 15.40
C LEU A 291 8.53 2.90 16.18
N PHE A 292 9.23 3.21 17.28
CA PHE A 292 9.01 4.46 18.01
C PHE A 292 9.37 5.69 17.17
N GLY A 293 10.46 5.63 16.39
CA GLY A 293 10.80 6.66 15.40
C GLY A 293 9.69 6.87 14.36
N LEU A 294 9.05 5.78 13.93
CA LEU A 294 7.91 5.84 13.01
C LEU A 294 6.66 6.45 13.68
N ALA A 295 6.47 6.23 15.00
CA ALA A 295 5.43 6.89 15.78
C ALA A 295 5.65 8.41 15.82
N VAL A 296 6.88 8.86 16.04
CA VAL A 296 7.23 10.30 15.99
C VAL A 296 7.01 10.88 14.59
N PHE A 297 7.41 10.16 13.55
CA PHE A 297 7.22 10.58 12.16
C PHE A 297 5.72 10.73 11.79
N THR A 298 4.89 9.75 12.14
CA THR A 298 3.44 9.82 11.90
C THR A 298 2.74 10.83 12.80
N GLY A 299 3.20 11.00 14.05
CA GLY A 299 2.76 12.05 14.97
C GLY A 299 3.07 13.45 14.43
N GLY A 300 4.26 13.66 13.87
CA GLY A 300 4.61 14.89 13.15
C GLY A 300 3.70 15.13 11.94
N GLY A 301 3.36 14.06 11.21
CA GLY A 301 2.37 14.10 10.13
C GLY A 301 0.97 14.50 10.62
N PHE A 302 0.55 14.02 11.78
CA PHE A 302 -0.72 14.43 12.40
C PHE A 302 -0.71 15.93 12.75
N LEU A 303 0.32 16.41 13.42
CA LEU A 303 0.46 17.84 13.75
C LEU A 303 0.44 18.71 12.49
N PHE A 304 1.14 18.28 11.45
CA PHE A 304 1.10 18.93 10.14
C PHE A 304 -0.30 18.92 9.53
N ALA A 305 -1.04 17.81 9.61
CA ALA A 305 -2.42 17.71 9.11
C ALA A 305 -3.36 18.66 9.86
N VAL A 306 -3.24 18.78 11.18
CA VAL A 306 -4.00 19.73 12.00
C VAL A 306 -3.63 21.17 11.63
N TYR A 307 -2.36 21.49 11.49
CA TYR A 307 -1.91 22.83 11.07
C TYR A 307 -2.46 23.22 9.70
N SER A 308 -2.49 22.28 8.76
CA SER A 308 -2.94 22.51 7.38
C SER A 308 -4.48 22.48 7.24
N ALA A 309 -5.21 22.10 8.29
CA ALA A 309 -6.66 21.91 8.25
C ALA A 309 -7.41 23.16 7.78
N GLY A 310 -7.02 24.35 8.27
CA GLY A 310 -7.64 25.61 7.86
C GLY A 310 -7.57 25.86 6.36
N ALA A 311 -6.41 25.67 5.75
CA ALA A 311 -6.23 25.84 4.30
C ALA A 311 -7.02 24.82 3.48
N VAL A 312 -7.08 23.56 3.96
CA VAL A 312 -7.82 22.49 3.29
C VAL A 312 -9.33 22.73 3.37
N PHE A 313 -9.86 23.05 4.54
CA PHE A 313 -11.29 23.30 4.72
C PHE A 313 -11.77 24.55 3.98
N SER A 314 -10.99 25.64 3.96
CA SER A 314 -11.31 26.82 3.16
C SER A 314 -11.46 26.47 1.68
N ARG A 315 -10.53 25.65 1.16
CA ARG A 315 -10.59 25.21 -0.24
C ARG A 315 -11.76 24.26 -0.51
N MET A 316 -12.09 23.39 0.43
CA MET A 316 -13.26 22.52 0.30
C MET A 316 -14.56 23.32 0.21
N LYS A 317 -14.74 24.32 1.06
CA LYS A 317 -15.91 25.21 1.04
C LYS A 317 -16.03 26.01 -0.26
N GLU A 318 -14.90 26.56 -0.75
CA GLU A 318 -14.87 27.24 -2.06
C GLU A 318 -15.36 26.34 -3.20
N LEU A 319 -14.99 25.05 -3.17
CA LEU A 319 -15.36 24.10 -4.22
C LEU A 319 -16.80 23.59 -4.08
N ASP A 320 -17.35 23.54 -2.87
CA ASP A 320 -18.73 23.14 -2.59
C ASP A 320 -19.73 24.31 -2.76
N GLY A 321 -19.24 25.53 -3.01
CA GLY A 321 -20.08 26.71 -3.29
C GLY A 321 -20.70 27.37 -2.05
N GLU A 322 -20.14 27.14 -0.87
CA GLU A 322 -20.50 27.75 0.41
C GLU A 322 -19.65 28.95 0.78
#